data_9c8feac47f2905f5132448cad39c7534
#
_entry.id   9c8feac47f2905f5132448cad39c7534
#
_cell.length_a   1.000
_cell.length_b   1.000
_cell.length_c   1.000
_cell.angle_alpha   90.00
_cell.angle_beta   90.00
_cell.angle_gamma   90.00
#
_symmetry.space_group_name_H-M   'P 1'
#
loop_
_entity.id
_entity.type
_entity.pdbx_description
1 polymer ?
#
loop_
_entity_poly.entity_id
_entity_poly.type
_entity_poly.pdbx_seq_one_letter_code
_entity_poly.pdbx_strand_id
1 'polypeptide(L)'
;MGRRESHAESERHLPLKPLVFQVLLALADGERHGWSLVREVQQRGGFGRIMPGNFYRTLRSMLADELIDESPDRPAPEEDDERRRYFRLTPHGERVAAAEARRLEAAVMEARAKRLLAKRG
;
A
#
# COMPACT_ATOMS: atom_id res chain seq x y z
N MET A 1 -24.17 -0.66 -12.95
CA MET A 1 -23.55 0.62 -12.68
C MET A 1 -22.75 0.58 -11.39
N GLY A 2 -21.50 0.88 -11.51
CA GLY A 2 -20.65 0.91 -10.34
C GLY A 2 -21.02 2.05 -9.42
N ARG A 3 -21.05 1.76 -8.15
CA ARG A 3 -21.29 2.79 -7.17
C ARG A 3 -20.00 3.59 -6.96
N ARG A 4 -20.13 4.90 -7.04
CA ARG A 4 -18.98 5.74 -6.77
C ARG A 4 -18.63 5.64 -5.28
N GLU A 5 -17.38 5.37 -5.01
CA GLU A 5 -16.91 5.29 -3.64
C GLU A 5 -16.95 6.67 -3.01
N SER A 6 -17.54 6.77 -1.84
CA SER A 6 -17.63 8.04 -1.14
C SER A 6 -16.29 8.38 -0.49
N HIS A 7 -16.11 9.66 -0.21
CA HIS A 7 -14.96 10.14 0.53
C HIS A 7 -14.85 9.42 1.88
N ALA A 8 -16.00 9.22 2.55
CA ALA A 8 -16.03 8.55 3.84
C ALA A 8 -15.55 7.09 3.73
N GLU A 9 -15.89 6.41 2.63
CA GLU A 9 -15.47 5.04 2.44
C GLU A 9 -13.95 4.93 2.31
N SER A 10 -13.33 5.86 1.59
CA SER A 10 -11.88 5.87 1.46
C SER A 10 -11.23 6.22 2.79
N GLU A 11 -11.80 7.18 3.51
CA GLU A 11 -11.19 7.70 4.73
C GLU A 11 -11.33 6.78 5.94
N ARG A 12 -12.28 5.84 5.91
CA ARG A 12 -12.46 4.96 7.07
C ARG A 12 -11.25 4.08 7.36
N HIS A 13 -10.38 3.91 6.37
CA HIS A 13 -9.14 3.13 6.54
C HIS A 13 -8.00 3.96 7.13
N LEU A 14 -8.20 5.27 7.25
CA LEU A 14 -7.11 6.17 7.64
C LEU A 14 -7.05 6.39 9.15
N PRO A 15 -5.88 6.62 9.71
CA PRO A 15 -4.59 6.61 9.01
C PRO A 15 -4.15 5.19 8.71
N LEU A 16 -3.51 4.99 7.58
CA LEU A 16 -3.01 3.68 7.23
C LEU A 16 -1.77 3.36 8.06
N LYS A 17 -1.58 2.08 8.34
CA LYS A 17 -0.30 1.65 8.89
C LYS A 17 0.78 1.93 7.84
N PRO A 18 1.95 2.38 8.25
CA PRO A 18 3.01 2.74 7.28
C PRO A 18 3.33 1.62 6.30
N LEU A 19 3.36 0.37 6.77
CA LEU A 19 3.66 -0.75 5.89
C LEU A 19 2.60 -0.91 4.80
N VAL A 20 1.33 -0.75 5.18
CA VAL A 20 0.22 -0.83 4.23
C VAL A 20 0.36 0.23 3.15
N PHE A 21 0.64 1.46 3.56
CA PHE A 21 0.79 2.55 2.60
C PHE A 21 1.94 2.30 1.64
N GLN A 22 3.06 1.77 2.14
CA GLN A 22 4.21 1.48 1.28
C GLN A 22 3.90 0.38 0.27
N VAL A 23 3.10 -0.61 0.64
CA VAL A 23 2.68 -1.63 -0.31
C VAL A 23 1.79 -1.02 -1.40
N LEU A 24 0.86 -0.14 -1.01
CA LEU A 24 0.02 0.53 -2.00
C LEU A 24 0.84 1.38 -2.96
N LEU A 25 1.84 2.09 -2.45
CA LEU A 25 2.72 2.88 -3.30
C LEU A 25 3.49 2.01 -4.29
N ALA A 26 4.00 0.88 -3.82
CA ALA A 26 4.73 -0.03 -4.70
C ALA A 26 3.85 -0.57 -5.82
N LEU A 27 2.60 -0.87 -5.49
CA LEU A 27 1.66 -1.42 -6.47
C LEU A 27 1.09 -0.35 -7.41
N ALA A 28 1.25 0.92 -7.07
CA ALA A 28 0.80 1.99 -7.95
C ALA A 28 1.54 1.99 -9.29
N ASP A 29 2.73 1.43 -9.32
CA ASP A 29 3.53 1.32 -10.55
C ASP A 29 3.22 0.07 -11.37
N GLY A 30 2.40 -0.83 -10.83
CA GLY A 30 2.04 -2.05 -11.53
C GLY A 30 2.08 -3.26 -10.62
N GLU A 31 1.74 -4.39 -11.19
CA GLU A 31 1.68 -5.65 -10.45
C GLU A 31 3.07 -6.08 -9.97
N ARG A 32 3.10 -6.76 -8.83
CA ARG A 32 4.34 -7.26 -8.23
C ARG A 32 4.11 -8.63 -7.62
N HIS A 33 5.15 -9.46 -7.66
CA HIS A 33 5.21 -10.66 -6.82
C HIS A 33 5.27 -10.26 -5.36
N GLY A 34 4.77 -11.11 -4.48
CA GLY A 34 4.85 -10.86 -3.05
C GLY A 34 6.28 -10.64 -2.58
N TRP A 35 7.23 -11.48 -3.03
CA TRP A 35 8.62 -11.32 -2.59
C TRP A 35 9.26 -10.05 -3.16
N SER A 36 8.85 -9.60 -4.33
CA SER A 36 9.32 -8.32 -4.87
C SER A 36 8.84 -7.17 -4.02
N LEU A 37 7.61 -7.26 -3.54
CA LEU A 37 7.05 -6.23 -2.64
C LEU A 37 7.84 -6.13 -1.36
N VAL A 38 8.16 -7.28 -0.74
CA VAL A 38 8.97 -7.28 0.48
C VAL A 38 10.30 -6.55 0.24
N ARG A 39 10.97 -6.92 -0.84
CA ARG A 39 12.27 -6.35 -1.16
C ARG A 39 12.18 -4.86 -1.43
N GLU A 40 11.20 -4.45 -2.20
CA GLU A 40 11.05 -3.04 -2.55
C GLU A 40 10.76 -2.19 -1.33
N VAL A 41 9.83 -2.64 -0.48
CA VAL A 41 9.49 -1.91 0.73
C VAL A 41 10.66 -1.89 1.71
N GLN A 42 11.37 -3.01 1.83
CA GLN A 42 12.54 -3.09 2.70
C GLN A 42 13.62 -2.10 2.26
N GLN A 43 13.81 -1.94 0.94
CA GLN A 43 14.80 -1.03 0.40
C GLN A 43 14.47 0.43 0.65
N ARG A 44 13.19 0.77 0.76
CA ARG A 44 12.80 2.15 1.07
C ARG A 44 13.19 2.55 2.48
N GLY A 45 13.33 1.56 3.35
CA GLY A 45 13.78 1.80 4.72
C GLY A 45 12.69 2.34 5.62
N GLY A 46 13.05 2.63 6.84
CA GLY A 46 12.13 3.18 7.82
C GLY A 46 11.38 2.14 8.65
N PHE A 47 11.60 0.86 8.37
CA PHE A 47 10.88 -0.21 9.06
C PHE A 47 11.79 -1.16 9.84
N GLY A 48 13.10 -0.93 9.78
CA GLY A 48 14.01 -1.94 10.26
C GLY A 48 13.86 -3.19 9.42
N ARG A 49 14.13 -4.34 10.00
CA ARG A 49 13.98 -5.59 9.26
C ARG A 49 12.52 -6.02 9.23
N ILE A 50 11.99 -6.20 8.03
CA ILE A 50 10.61 -6.68 7.87
C ILE A 50 10.63 -8.19 7.86
N MET A 51 9.92 -8.80 8.81
CA MET A 51 9.81 -10.25 8.89
C MET A 51 8.82 -10.74 7.85
N PRO A 52 9.20 -11.74 7.03
CA PRO A 52 8.30 -12.22 5.97
C PRO A 52 6.92 -12.62 6.46
N GLY A 53 6.83 -13.29 7.61
CA GLY A 53 5.53 -13.70 8.14
C GLY A 53 4.62 -12.52 8.41
N ASN A 54 5.16 -11.46 8.99
CA ASN A 54 4.39 -10.25 9.26
C ASN A 54 3.96 -9.57 7.95
N PHE A 55 4.85 -9.55 6.98
CA PHE A 55 4.57 -8.92 5.70
C PHE A 55 3.41 -9.63 4.98
N TYR A 56 3.47 -10.97 4.92
CA TYR A 56 2.42 -11.72 4.23
C TYR A 56 1.10 -11.68 4.98
N ARG A 57 1.13 -11.58 6.30
CA ARG A 57 -0.08 -11.35 7.08
C ARG A 57 -0.70 -10.00 6.71
N THR A 58 0.15 -8.98 6.51
CA THR A 58 -0.31 -7.67 6.08
C THR A 58 -0.96 -7.75 4.70
N LEU A 59 -0.34 -8.48 3.76
CA LEU A 59 -0.94 -8.65 2.43
C LEU A 59 -2.30 -9.34 2.51
N ARG A 60 -2.43 -10.35 3.36
CA ARG A 60 -3.72 -11.03 3.53
C ARG A 60 -4.79 -10.09 4.09
N SER A 61 -4.40 -9.24 5.03
CA SER A 61 -5.32 -8.23 5.57
C SER A 61 -5.76 -7.25 4.48
N MET A 62 -4.83 -6.84 3.63
CA MET A 62 -5.13 -5.92 2.54
C MET A 62 -6.04 -6.56 1.49
N LEU A 63 -5.89 -7.86 1.26
CA LEU A 63 -6.80 -8.59 0.39
C LEU A 63 -8.20 -8.62 1.00
N ALA A 64 -8.31 -8.87 2.29
CA ALA A 64 -9.60 -8.90 2.97
C ALA A 64 -10.29 -7.55 2.93
N ASP A 65 -9.52 -6.47 3.00
CA ASP A 65 -10.05 -5.11 2.93
C ASP A 65 -10.25 -4.63 1.50
N GLU A 66 -9.96 -5.47 0.53
CA GLU A 66 -10.14 -5.18 -0.90
C GLU A 66 -9.31 -3.99 -1.38
N LEU A 67 -8.20 -3.73 -0.71
CA LEU A 67 -7.26 -2.71 -1.16
C LEU A 67 -6.40 -3.20 -2.30
N ILE A 68 -6.17 -4.50 -2.33
CA ILE A 68 -5.41 -5.18 -3.38
C ILE A 68 -6.16 -6.45 -3.75
N ASP A 69 -5.83 -7.01 -4.91
CA ASP A 69 -6.29 -8.35 -5.26
C ASP A 69 -5.17 -9.09 -5.95
N GLU A 70 -5.39 -10.37 -6.19
CA GLU A 70 -4.41 -11.18 -6.91
C GLU A 70 -4.64 -11.00 -8.39
N SER A 71 -3.55 -10.88 -9.12
CA SER A 71 -3.60 -10.81 -10.57
C SER A 71 -4.10 -12.14 -11.13
N PRO A 72 -4.86 -12.12 -12.23
CA PRO A 72 -5.27 -13.36 -12.88
C PRO A 72 -4.11 -14.19 -13.42
N ASP A 73 -2.94 -13.58 -13.64
CA ASP A 73 -1.76 -14.29 -14.12
C ASP A 73 -1.07 -14.96 -12.94
N ARG A 74 -1.56 -16.14 -12.60
CA ARG A 74 -1.05 -16.89 -11.46
C ARG A 74 0.01 -17.89 -11.90
N PRO A 75 0.97 -18.18 -11.02
CA PRO A 75 1.91 -19.26 -11.31
C PRO A 75 1.19 -20.61 -11.36
N ALA A 76 1.87 -21.62 -11.89
CA ALA A 76 1.34 -22.97 -11.92
C ALA A 76 0.99 -23.44 -10.51
N PRO A 77 0.00 -24.32 -10.35
CA PRO A 77 -0.44 -24.75 -9.01
C PRO A 77 0.70 -25.26 -8.12
N GLU A 78 1.68 -25.96 -8.69
CA GLU A 78 2.80 -26.46 -7.91
C GLU A 78 3.72 -25.35 -7.43
N GLU A 79 3.56 -24.17 -7.97
CA GLU A 79 4.33 -23.01 -7.54
C GLU A 79 3.45 -22.01 -6.79
N ASP A 80 2.27 -22.42 -6.39
CA ASP A 80 1.28 -21.56 -5.76
C ASP A 80 1.65 -21.30 -4.29
N ASP A 81 2.52 -20.35 -4.11
CA ASP A 81 3.10 -19.94 -2.84
C ASP A 81 2.88 -18.44 -2.77
N GLU A 82 2.59 -17.92 -1.58
CA GLU A 82 2.33 -16.49 -1.40
C GLU A 82 3.43 -15.61 -2.00
N ARG A 83 4.67 -16.04 -1.89
CA ARG A 83 5.79 -15.26 -2.39
C ARG A 83 5.77 -15.13 -3.91
N ARG A 84 5.13 -16.07 -4.60
CA ARG A 84 5.09 -16.12 -6.07
C ARG A 84 3.79 -15.60 -6.65
N ARG A 85 2.83 -15.26 -5.80
CA ARG A 85 1.58 -14.69 -6.27
C ARG A 85 1.81 -13.25 -6.67
N TYR A 86 1.09 -12.85 -7.72
CA TYR A 86 1.11 -11.46 -8.15
C TYR A 86 -0.03 -10.71 -7.49
N PHE A 87 0.27 -9.51 -7.07
CA PHE A 87 -0.72 -8.63 -6.45
C PHE A 87 -0.84 -7.35 -7.26
N ARG A 88 -2.00 -6.76 -7.23
CA ARG A 88 -2.26 -5.49 -7.92
C ARG A 88 -3.20 -4.64 -7.09
N LEU A 89 -3.14 -3.35 -7.35
CA LEU A 89 -3.97 -2.38 -6.67
C LEU A 89 -5.41 -2.47 -7.20
N THR A 90 -6.39 -2.42 -6.29
CA THR A 90 -7.78 -2.29 -6.72
C THR A 90 -8.12 -0.81 -6.88
N PRO A 91 -9.21 -0.47 -7.59
CA PRO A 91 -9.67 0.92 -7.61
C PRO A 91 -9.91 1.48 -6.21
N HIS A 92 -10.46 0.67 -5.31
CA HIS A 92 -10.64 1.08 -3.91
C HIS A 92 -9.30 1.37 -3.25
N GLY A 93 -8.31 0.48 -3.43
CA GLY A 93 -6.98 0.68 -2.88
C GLY A 93 -6.32 1.94 -3.40
N GLU A 94 -6.52 2.24 -4.69
CA GLU A 94 -5.99 3.45 -5.28
C GLU A 94 -6.58 4.69 -4.62
N ARG A 95 -7.89 4.70 -4.38
CA ARG A 95 -8.54 5.83 -3.72
C ARG A 95 -8.10 5.99 -2.27
N VAL A 96 -7.92 4.87 -1.58
CA VAL A 96 -7.44 4.89 -0.18
C VAL A 96 -6.00 5.41 -0.14
N ALA A 97 -5.15 4.95 -1.05
CA ALA A 97 -3.78 5.45 -1.12
C ALA A 97 -3.74 6.95 -1.38
N ALA A 98 -4.59 7.43 -2.30
CA ALA A 98 -4.66 8.86 -2.60
C ALA A 98 -5.14 9.65 -1.39
N ALA A 99 -6.13 9.14 -0.66
CA ALA A 99 -6.63 9.80 0.55
C ALA A 99 -5.55 9.88 1.62
N GLU A 100 -4.79 8.82 1.81
CA GLU A 100 -3.69 8.82 2.77
C GLU A 100 -2.59 9.79 2.34
N ALA A 101 -2.26 9.83 1.05
CA ALA A 101 -1.27 10.76 0.54
C ALA A 101 -1.67 12.20 0.83
N ARG A 102 -2.95 12.53 0.62
CA ARG A 102 -3.45 13.88 0.91
C ARG A 102 -3.37 14.20 2.40
N ARG A 103 -3.69 13.22 3.26
CA ARG A 103 -3.60 13.40 4.71
C ARG A 103 -2.16 13.70 5.13
N LEU A 104 -1.22 12.93 4.57
CA LEU A 104 0.20 13.12 4.88
C LEU A 104 0.72 14.45 4.33
N GLU A 105 0.29 14.82 3.14
CA GLU A 105 0.69 16.09 2.55
C GLU A 105 0.24 17.26 3.42
N ALA A 106 -1.00 17.23 3.90
CA ALA A 106 -1.49 18.28 4.78
C ALA A 106 -0.66 18.39 6.06
N ALA A 107 -0.27 17.24 6.62
CA ALA A 107 0.57 17.24 7.81
C ALA A 107 1.94 17.83 7.53
N VAL A 108 2.51 17.49 6.38
CA VAL A 108 3.82 18.02 5.98
C VAL A 108 3.74 19.53 5.77
N MET A 109 2.67 20.01 5.15
CA MET A 109 2.48 21.44 4.94
C MET A 109 2.39 22.20 6.26
N GLU A 110 1.70 21.61 7.24
CA GLU A 110 1.61 22.22 8.56
C GLU A 110 2.97 22.24 9.25
N ALA A 111 3.73 21.14 9.11
CA ALA A 111 5.08 21.08 9.69
C ALA A 111 5.99 22.16 9.08
N ARG A 112 5.85 22.43 7.78
CA ARG A 112 6.62 23.50 7.15
C ARG A 112 6.18 24.86 7.65
N ALA A 113 4.88 25.07 7.81
CA ALA A 113 4.37 26.34 8.33
C ALA A 113 4.87 26.62 9.74
N LYS A 114 5.10 25.55 10.50
CA LYS A 114 5.61 25.66 11.87
C LYS A 114 7.12 25.55 11.94
N ARG A 115 7.78 25.56 10.80
CA ARG A 115 9.24 25.55 10.67
C ARG A 115 9.91 24.31 11.23
N LEU A 116 9.19 23.18 11.23
CA LEU A 116 9.78 21.91 11.60
C LEU A 116 10.54 21.28 10.44
N LEU A 117 10.22 21.68 9.22
CA LEU A 117 10.92 21.25 8.01
C LEU A 117 11.45 22.45 7.27
N ALA A 118 12.59 22.28 6.63
CA ALA A 118 13.18 23.34 5.83
C ALA A 118 12.24 23.70 4.68
N LYS A 119 12.25 24.96 4.28
CA LYS A 119 11.50 25.40 3.12
C LYS A 119 12.05 24.72 1.88
N ARG A 120 11.15 24.40 0.97
CA ARG A 120 11.54 23.91 -0.34
C ARG A 120 12.22 25.04 -1.10
N GLY A 121 13.30 24.71 -1.63
CA GLY A 121 13.96 25.64 -2.42
C GLY A 121 14.76 26.30 -2.87
#